data_89677e672fae6b321100843784847919
#
_entry.id   89677e672fae6b321100843784847919
#
_cell.length_a   1.000
_cell.length_b   1.000
_cell.length_c   1.000
_cell.angle_alpha   90.00
_cell.angle_beta   90.00
_cell.angle_gamma   90.00
#
_symmetry.space_group_name_H-M   'P 1'
#
loop_
_entity.id
_entity.type
_entity.pdbx_description
1 polymer ?
#
loop_
_entity_poly.entity_id
_entity_poly.type
_entity_poly.pdbx_seq_one_letter_code
_entity_poly.pdbx_strand_id
1 'polypeptide(L)'
;MTARAADLHQAPDYGRAFALWRAACPADWARYMRHPFVEGLRDGSLPQTHFLHYLVQDYLYLIHYGRAWALGVAKAQTVEEMRACAATVHALIVEETALHLRLCADAGIDLAAMMATPERRENLAYTRYVLEAGY
;
A
#
# COMPACT_ATOMS: atom_id res chain seq x y z
N MET A 1 -0.70 -15.57 32.44
CA MET A 1 -0.12 -16.32 31.31
C MET A 1 0.42 -15.27 30.32
N THR A 2 1.71 -15.05 30.38
CA THR A 2 2.43 -14.06 29.58
C THR A 2 2.69 -14.67 28.19
N ALA A 3 2.04 -14.15 27.16
CA ALA A 3 2.36 -14.48 25.77
C ALA A 3 3.81 -14.03 25.48
N ARG A 4 4.59 -14.97 25.03
CA ARG A 4 6.02 -14.89 24.81
C ARG A 4 6.33 -13.87 23.72
N ALA A 5 7.18 -12.90 23.99
CA ALA A 5 7.71 -11.89 23.07
C ALA A 5 8.49 -12.45 21.84
N ALA A 6 8.50 -13.78 21.66
CA ALA A 6 9.20 -14.46 20.57
C ALA A 6 8.38 -14.61 19.28
N ASP A 7 7.05 -14.40 19.31
CA ASP A 7 6.18 -14.61 18.14
C ASP A 7 6.00 -13.37 17.25
N LEU A 8 6.55 -12.21 17.64
CA LEU A 8 6.42 -10.96 16.89
C LEU A 8 7.40 -10.83 15.71
N HIS A 9 8.28 -11.81 15.48
CA HIS A 9 9.32 -11.73 14.43
C HIS A 9 9.14 -12.75 13.30
N GLN A 10 8.12 -13.59 13.33
CA GLN A 10 7.84 -14.44 12.20
C GLN A 10 7.06 -13.64 11.16
N ALA A 11 7.70 -13.33 10.02
CA ALA A 11 7.04 -12.66 8.90
C ALA A 11 5.80 -13.48 8.50
N PRO A 12 4.64 -12.82 8.26
CA PRO A 12 3.44 -13.52 7.81
C PRO A 12 3.74 -14.40 6.59
N ASP A 13 3.18 -15.60 6.55
CA ASP A 13 3.26 -16.46 5.36
C ASP A 13 2.27 -15.95 4.32
N TYR A 14 2.78 -15.23 3.33
CA TYR A 14 2.01 -14.74 2.17
C TYR A 14 2.00 -15.74 1.01
N GLY A 15 2.40 -16.99 1.25
CA GLY A 15 2.38 -18.05 0.28
C GLY A 15 3.67 -18.17 -0.56
N ARG A 16 3.71 -19.26 -1.34
CA ARG A 16 4.90 -19.67 -2.10
C ARG A 16 5.36 -18.64 -3.13
N ALA A 17 4.45 -18.02 -3.86
CA ALA A 17 4.79 -17.05 -4.89
C ALA A 17 5.53 -15.84 -4.28
N PHE A 18 5.01 -15.29 -3.20
CA PHE A 18 5.62 -14.17 -2.49
C PHE A 18 7.00 -14.54 -1.93
N ALA A 19 7.15 -15.75 -1.36
CA ALA A 19 8.43 -16.24 -0.87
C ALA A 19 9.50 -16.33 -1.98
N LEU A 20 9.11 -16.81 -3.17
CA LEU A 20 9.99 -16.87 -4.35
C LEU A 20 10.40 -15.48 -4.83
N TRP A 21 9.46 -14.53 -4.92
CA TRP A 21 9.76 -13.17 -5.34
C TRP A 21 10.71 -12.47 -4.37
N ARG A 22 10.46 -12.60 -3.08
CA ARG A 22 11.35 -12.04 -2.05
C ARG A 22 12.75 -12.64 -2.10
N ALA A 23 12.86 -13.94 -2.34
CA ALA A 23 14.15 -14.64 -2.48
C ALA A 23 14.89 -14.23 -3.76
N ALA A 24 14.19 -13.84 -4.82
CA ALA A 24 14.78 -13.40 -6.07
C ALA A 24 15.40 -11.98 -5.99
N CYS A 25 14.97 -11.14 -5.02
CA CYS A 25 15.47 -9.77 -4.88
C CYS A 25 15.81 -9.41 -3.41
N PRO A 26 16.69 -10.17 -2.73
CA PRO A 26 16.92 -10.01 -1.29
C PRO A 26 17.51 -8.65 -0.91
N ALA A 27 18.36 -8.07 -1.76
CA ALA A 27 18.97 -6.76 -1.52
C ALA A 27 17.94 -5.62 -1.62
N ASP A 28 17.07 -5.67 -2.63
CA ASP A 28 16.01 -4.68 -2.81
C ASP A 28 14.97 -4.80 -1.69
N TRP A 29 14.61 -6.02 -1.33
CA TRP A 29 13.74 -6.29 -0.20
C TRP A 29 14.29 -5.72 1.11
N ALA A 30 15.59 -5.95 1.39
CA ALA A 30 16.23 -5.42 2.58
C ALA A 30 16.26 -3.87 2.59
N ARG A 31 16.56 -3.24 1.46
CA ARG A 31 16.52 -1.77 1.31
C ARG A 31 15.12 -1.20 1.53
N TYR A 32 14.11 -1.87 1.00
CA TYR A 32 12.71 -1.49 1.18
C TYR A 32 12.30 -1.56 2.65
N MET A 33 12.55 -2.69 3.32
CA MET A 33 12.18 -2.93 4.70
C MET A 33 12.94 -2.05 5.71
N ARG A 34 14.14 -1.58 5.35
CA ARG A 34 15.00 -0.71 6.17
C ARG A 34 15.11 0.71 5.62
N HIS A 35 14.14 1.10 4.81
CA HIS A 35 14.10 2.47 4.31
C HIS A 35 13.96 3.46 5.48
N PRO A 36 14.64 4.62 5.48
CA PRO A 36 14.57 5.60 6.58
C PRO A 36 13.13 6.00 6.93
N PHE A 37 12.23 6.05 5.98
CA PHE A 37 10.80 6.29 6.20
C PHE A 37 10.18 5.19 7.09
N VAL A 38 10.43 3.92 6.77
CA VAL A 38 9.91 2.77 7.54
C VAL A 38 10.50 2.74 8.95
N GLU A 39 11.80 2.98 9.07
CA GLU A 39 12.47 3.05 10.37
C GLU A 39 11.95 4.23 11.20
N GLY A 40 11.74 5.39 10.60
CA GLY A 40 11.18 6.56 11.27
C GLY A 40 9.71 6.37 11.71
N LEU A 41 8.92 5.60 10.97
CA LEU A 41 7.59 5.18 11.43
C LEU A 41 7.69 4.25 12.64
N ARG A 42 8.62 3.29 12.60
CA ARG A 42 8.79 2.29 13.65
C ARG A 42 9.22 2.89 14.98
N ASP A 43 10.12 3.86 14.96
CA ASP A 43 10.70 4.46 16.17
C ASP A 43 10.08 5.82 16.54
N GLY A 44 9.12 6.31 15.72
CA GLY A 44 8.41 7.58 15.96
C GLY A 44 9.24 8.83 15.59
N SER A 45 10.37 8.68 14.92
CA SER A 45 11.23 9.82 14.53
C SER A 45 10.82 10.46 13.19
N LEU A 46 9.89 9.87 12.45
CA LEU A 46 9.45 10.41 11.16
C LEU A 46 8.76 11.78 11.36
N PRO A 47 9.24 12.87 10.72
CA PRO A 47 8.55 14.15 10.79
C PRO A 47 7.10 14.06 10.27
N GLN A 48 6.16 14.67 10.98
CA GLN A 48 4.74 14.68 10.61
C GLN A 48 4.51 15.17 9.18
N THR A 49 5.28 16.16 8.73
CA THR A 49 5.19 16.69 7.36
C THR A 49 5.51 15.63 6.31
N HIS A 50 6.47 14.76 6.57
CA HIS A 50 6.81 13.66 5.67
C HIS A 50 5.72 12.58 5.66
N PHE A 51 5.14 12.31 6.82
CA PHE A 51 4.02 11.37 6.94
C PHE A 51 2.78 11.88 6.19
N LEU A 52 2.42 13.16 6.36
CA LEU A 52 1.30 13.76 5.64
C LEU A 52 1.52 13.79 4.12
N HIS A 53 2.75 14.12 3.69
CA HIS A 53 3.10 14.04 2.26
C HIS A 53 2.92 12.61 1.72
N TYR A 54 3.37 11.61 2.48
CA TYR A 54 3.16 10.21 2.14
C TYR A 54 1.67 9.89 2.03
N LEU A 55 0.85 10.24 3.02
CA LEU A 55 -0.59 9.95 3.01
C LEU A 55 -1.30 10.52 1.76
N VAL A 56 -0.96 11.75 1.35
CA VAL A 56 -1.54 12.35 0.14
C VAL A 56 -1.12 11.59 -1.11
N GLN A 57 0.15 11.25 -1.24
CA GLN A 57 0.65 10.47 -2.38
C GLN A 57 0.10 9.04 -2.39
N ASP A 58 -0.05 8.44 -1.22
CA ASP A 58 -0.61 7.10 -1.07
C ASP A 58 -2.11 7.08 -1.38
N TYR A 59 -2.87 8.10 -1.00
CA TYR A 59 -4.25 8.25 -1.43
C TYR A 59 -4.39 8.22 -2.96
N LEU A 60 -3.54 8.97 -3.67
CA LEU A 60 -3.52 8.96 -5.14
C LEU A 60 -3.09 7.59 -5.69
N TYR A 61 -2.14 6.92 -5.04
CA TYR A 61 -1.73 5.56 -5.36
C TYR A 61 -2.88 4.56 -5.21
N LEU A 62 -3.64 4.62 -4.11
CA LEU A 62 -4.75 3.70 -3.82
C LEU A 62 -5.83 3.72 -4.92
N ILE A 63 -6.09 4.87 -5.53
CA ILE A 63 -7.02 4.99 -6.66
C ILE A 63 -6.57 4.10 -7.84
N HIS A 64 -5.29 4.15 -8.18
CA HIS A 64 -4.73 3.35 -9.28
C HIS A 64 -4.57 1.88 -8.91
N TYR A 65 -4.20 1.60 -7.66
CA TYR A 65 -4.05 0.25 -7.16
C TYR A 65 -5.40 -0.47 -7.09
N GLY A 66 -6.46 0.24 -6.70
CA GLY A 66 -7.83 -0.25 -6.80
C GLY A 66 -8.24 -0.62 -8.24
N ARG A 67 -7.82 0.19 -9.25
CA ARG A 67 -8.02 -0.13 -10.66
C ARG A 67 -7.27 -1.41 -11.08
N ALA A 68 -6.04 -1.59 -10.62
CA ALA A 68 -5.26 -2.80 -10.90
C ALA A 68 -5.94 -4.06 -10.33
N TRP A 69 -6.46 -3.99 -9.12
CA TRP A 69 -7.23 -5.09 -8.53
C TRP A 69 -8.58 -5.32 -9.23
N ALA A 70 -9.22 -4.26 -9.76
CA ALA A 70 -10.43 -4.40 -10.57
C ALA A 70 -10.16 -5.14 -11.88
N LEU A 71 -8.96 -4.99 -12.49
CA LEU A 71 -8.53 -5.84 -13.61
C LEU A 71 -8.40 -7.30 -13.17
N GLY A 72 -7.95 -7.56 -11.95
CA GLY A 72 -7.96 -8.91 -11.37
C GLY A 72 -9.36 -9.50 -11.28
N VAL A 73 -10.36 -8.70 -10.87
CA VAL A 73 -11.79 -9.12 -10.90
C VAL A 73 -12.22 -9.50 -12.32
N ALA A 74 -11.89 -8.65 -13.29
CA ALA A 74 -12.28 -8.86 -14.69
C ALA A 74 -11.60 -10.08 -15.34
N LYS A 75 -10.40 -10.45 -14.89
CA LYS A 75 -9.59 -11.54 -15.44
C LYS A 75 -9.68 -12.84 -14.62
N ALA A 76 -10.30 -12.82 -13.46
CA ALA A 76 -10.48 -13.99 -12.61
C ALA A 76 -11.26 -15.10 -13.35
N GLN A 77 -10.81 -16.34 -13.21
CA GLN A 77 -11.40 -17.49 -13.89
C GLN A 77 -12.49 -18.17 -13.04
N THR A 78 -12.46 -17.93 -11.74
CA THR A 78 -13.44 -18.49 -10.78
C THR A 78 -14.14 -17.40 -10.00
N VAL A 79 -15.35 -17.70 -9.52
CA VAL A 79 -16.10 -16.78 -8.64
C VAL A 79 -15.36 -16.54 -7.33
N GLU A 80 -14.61 -17.51 -6.85
CA GLU A 80 -13.81 -17.40 -5.64
C GLU A 80 -12.67 -16.37 -5.79
N GLU A 81 -11.90 -16.48 -6.88
CA GLU A 81 -10.88 -15.49 -7.23
C GLU A 81 -11.47 -14.10 -7.44
N MET A 82 -12.61 -14.02 -8.13
CA MET A 82 -13.33 -12.76 -8.34
C MET A 82 -13.74 -12.11 -7.02
N ARG A 83 -14.25 -12.89 -6.06
CA ARG A 83 -14.60 -12.40 -4.72
C ARG A 83 -13.37 -11.91 -3.96
N ALA A 84 -12.26 -12.63 -4.00
CA ALA A 84 -11.02 -12.24 -3.35
C ALA A 84 -10.49 -10.90 -3.89
N CYS A 85 -10.45 -10.74 -5.22
CA CYS A 85 -10.06 -9.49 -5.85
C CYS A 85 -11.02 -8.34 -5.52
N ALA A 86 -12.34 -8.59 -5.56
CA ALA A 86 -13.35 -7.58 -5.23
C ALA A 86 -13.28 -7.13 -3.76
N ALA A 87 -13.01 -8.05 -2.83
CA ALA A 87 -12.80 -7.71 -1.43
C ALA A 87 -11.57 -6.80 -1.26
N THR A 88 -10.49 -7.05 -1.99
CA THR A 88 -9.31 -6.18 -1.98
C THR A 88 -9.64 -4.79 -2.56
N VAL A 89 -10.39 -4.71 -3.67
CA VAL A 89 -10.86 -3.42 -4.21
C VAL A 89 -11.66 -2.66 -3.15
N HIS A 90 -12.57 -3.33 -2.44
CA HIS A 90 -13.37 -2.71 -1.38
C HIS A 90 -12.48 -2.16 -0.26
N ALA A 91 -11.56 -2.98 0.26
CA ALA A 91 -10.64 -2.56 1.31
C ALA A 91 -9.83 -1.32 0.91
N LEU A 92 -9.29 -1.29 -0.30
CA LEU A 92 -8.48 -0.18 -0.80
C LEU A 92 -9.29 1.12 -0.97
N ILE A 93 -10.42 1.06 -1.70
CA ILE A 93 -11.13 2.28 -2.11
C ILE A 93 -12.23 2.72 -1.14
N VAL A 94 -12.58 1.92 -0.15
CA VAL A 94 -13.59 2.27 0.87
C VAL A 94 -12.93 2.44 2.24
N GLU A 95 -12.17 1.44 2.70
CA GLU A 95 -11.64 1.44 4.06
C GLU A 95 -10.37 2.28 4.18
N GLU A 96 -9.34 1.99 3.35
CA GLU A 96 -8.06 2.70 3.42
C GLU A 96 -8.17 4.16 2.99
N THR A 97 -8.89 4.45 1.91
CA THR A 97 -9.11 5.85 1.52
C THR A 97 -9.85 6.65 2.58
N ALA A 98 -10.82 6.06 3.28
CA ALA A 98 -11.50 6.72 4.39
C ALA A 98 -10.56 7.03 5.56
N LEU A 99 -9.62 6.14 5.86
CA LEU A 99 -8.59 6.38 6.86
C LEU A 99 -7.67 7.54 6.47
N HIS A 100 -7.18 7.56 5.22
CA HIS A 100 -6.34 8.63 4.69
C HIS A 100 -7.04 9.99 4.76
N LEU A 101 -8.32 10.05 4.36
CA LEU A 101 -9.11 11.26 4.40
C LEU A 101 -9.27 11.80 5.83
N ARG A 102 -9.52 10.93 6.82
CA ARG A 102 -9.62 11.35 8.22
C ARG A 102 -8.30 11.93 8.73
N LEU A 103 -7.19 11.20 8.54
CA LEU A 103 -5.87 11.61 9.00
C LEU A 103 -5.41 12.92 8.35
N CYS A 104 -5.69 13.11 7.06
CA CYS A 104 -5.39 14.36 6.36
C CYS A 104 -6.28 15.51 6.84
N ALA A 105 -7.58 15.27 7.04
CA ALA A 105 -8.52 16.27 7.55
C ALA A 105 -8.15 16.76 8.95
N ASP A 106 -7.73 15.86 9.83
CA ASP A 106 -7.23 16.20 11.18
C ASP A 106 -5.99 17.13 11.13
N ALA A 107 -5.26 17.10 10.03
CA ALA A 107 -4.11 17.97 9.76
C ALA A 107 -4.47 19.20 8.90
N GLY A 108 -5.75 19.44 8.61
CA GLY A 108 -6.21 20.58 7.81
C GLY A 108 -6.07 20.40 6.29
N ILE A 109 -5.84 19.19 5.81
CA ILE A 109 -5.73 18.86 4.39
C ILE A 109 -7.06 18.21 3.97
N ASP A 110 -7.85 18.91 3.18
CA ASP A 110 -9.12 18.41 2.67
C ASP A 110 -8.96 17.58 1.38
N LEU A 111 -10.04 16.92 0.97
CA LEU A 111 -10.07 16.11 -0.25
C LEU A 111 -9.71 16.93 -1.50
N ALA A 112 -10.15 18.20 -1.57
CA ALA A 112 -9.87 19.04 -2.74
C ALA A 112 -8.37 19.32 -2.86
N ALA A 113 -7.70 19.62 -1.75
CA ALA A 113 -6.26 19.79 -1.70
C ALA A 113 -5.50 18.49 -2.05
N MET A 114 -5.97 17.35 -1.54
CA MET A 114 -5.38 16.05 -1.88
C MET A 114 -5.46 15.75 -3.38
N MET A 115 -6.64 15.94 -3.97
CA MET A 115 -6.87 15.69 -5.40
C MET A 115 -6.17 16.70 -6.33
N ALA A 116 -5.91 17.91 -5.86
CA ALA A 116 -5.16 18.93 -6.59
C ALA A 116 -3.63 18.71 -6.51
N THR A 117 -3.17 17.84 -5.61
CA THR A 117 -1.74 17.56 -5.45
C THR A 117 -1.23 16.74 -6.64
N PRO A 118 -0.17 17.18 -7.33
CA PRO A 118 0.42 16.38 -8.40
C PRO A 118 1.00 15.06 -7.88
N GLU A 119 0.76 13.98 -8.63
CA GLU A 119 1.46 12.71 -8.35
C GLU A 119 2.98 12.90 -8.47
N ARG A 120 3.73 12.40 -7.50
CA ARG A 120 5.19 12.34 -7.62
C ARG A 120 5.56 11.41 -8.77
N ARG A 121 6.66 11.73 -9.45
CA ARG A 121 7.12 10.96 -10.61
C ARG A 121 7.30 9.47 -10.29
N GLU A 122 7.80 9.17 -9.09
CA GLU A 122 8.00 7.81 -8.61
C GLU A 122 6.67 7.07 -8.43
N ASN A 123 5.66 7.75 -7.87
CA ASN A 123 4.31 7.22 -7.71
C ASN A 123 3.66 6.99 -9.08
N LEU A 124 3.75 7.97 -9.96
CA LEU A 124 3.25 7.88 -11.33
C LEU A 124 3.88 6.70 -12.09
N ALA A 125 5.20 6.55 -12.03
CA ALA A 125 5.91 5.46 -12.70
C ALA A 125 5.46 4.10 -12.17
N TYR A 126 5.36 3.94 -10.86
CA TYR A 126 4.96 2.68 -10.23
C TYR A 126 3.50 2.32 -10.55
N THR A 127 2.56 3.26 -10.41
CA THR A 127 1.15 2.99 -10.70
C THR A 127 0.90 2.64 -12.16
N ARG A 128 1.60 3.29 -13.10
CA ARG A 128 1.48 2.98 -14.53
C ARG A 128 2.09 1.61 -14.86
N TYR A 129 3.22 1.27 -14.25
CA TYR A 129 3.83 -0.05 -14.39
C TYR A 129 2.89 -1.18 -13.90
N VAL A 130 2.28 -1.00 -12.73
CA VAL A 130 1.34 -2.00 -12.18
C VAL A 130 0.10 -2.15 -13.06
N LEU A 131 -0.46 -1.05 -13.55
CA LEU A 131 -1.61 -1.08 -14.45
C LEU A 131 -1.26 -1.73 -15.80
N GLU A 132 -0.12 -1.39 -16.40
CA GLU A 132 0.35 -1.97 -17.66
C GLU A 132 0.53 -3.50 -17.54
N ALA A 133 1.09 -3.95 -16.43
CA ALA A 133 1.23 -5.39 -16.16
C ALA A 133 -0.12 -6.09 -15.97
N GLY A 134 -1.17 -5.36 -15.62
CA GLY A 134 -2.54 -5.86 -15.46
C GLY A 134 -3.36 -5.92 -16.76
N TYR A 135 -3.00 -5.15 -17.78
CA TYR A 135 -3.68 -5.16 -19.08
C TYR A 135 -3.21 -6.33 -19.94
#